data_e0dc03648b37440818811cbbe74dae51
#
_entry.id   e0dc03648b37440818811cbbe74dae51
#
_cell.length_a   1.000
_cell.length_b   1.000
_cell.length_c   1.000
_cell.angle_alpha   90.00
_cell.angle_beta   90.00
_cell.angle_gamma   90.00
#
_symmetry.space_group_name_H-M   'P 1'
#
loop_
_entity.id
_entity.type
_entity.pdbx_description
1 polymer ?
#
loop_
_entity_poly.entity_id
_entity_poly.type
_entity_poly.pdbx_seq_one_letter_code
_entity_poly.pdbx_strand_id
1 'polypeptide(L)'
;MTATRPLPAAPVRPVRVQAYVLRSPIETPVQTSFGIMYDRPALFVRVEDDDGAHGWGEVWCNFPSCGAEHRARLIDTVLAPLLTAQAFSSPKEAFDHLTQRTAVLALQSGELGPFAQCIAGLDLALWDLCARRAGLPLWRYLGGISDEVEVYASGLNPTSPERVVEQRRSEGYRAFKLKIGFGEDRDLGNLSTLRQVLGPDAPLMVDANQAWDLEQARRMAPLLAPFGLGWLEEPLRCDRPWNEWQQLAAASPVPLAGGENVMGPESFALAIGSGALRVLQPDLAKWGGISACWPVVDWARAAGLHYCPHYLGGGIGLLASAHMLAAHGGEGMLEVDANPNPLRTELAPVFSAPVEGRCRLGDAPGIGRLPDIDALARSLAR
;
A
#
# COMPACT_ATOMS: atom_id res chain seq x y z
N MET A 1 11.90 -2.36 22.38
CA MET A 1 10.67 -2.06 21.62
C MET A 1 9.78 -1.22 22.52
N THR A 2 9.32 -0.09 22.04
CA THR A 2 8.34 0.77 22.73
C THR A 2 6.98 0.04 22.81
N ALA A 3 6.18 0.36 23.84
CA ALA A 3 4.84 -0.20 23.98
C ALA A 3 3.98 0.23 22.76
N THR A 4 3.37 -0.74 22.08
CA THR A 4 2.45 -0.48 20.97
C THR A 4 1.05 -0.16 21.53
N ARG A 5 0.33 0.72 20.83
CA ARG A 5 -1.07 0.99 21.15
C ARG A 5 -1.90 -0.28 20.89
N PRO A 6 -2.71 -0.77 21.87
CA PRO A 6 -3.47 -1.98 21.69
C PRO A 6 -4.56 -1.79 20.62
N LEU A 7 -4.72 -2.79 19.75
CA LEU A 7 -5.85 -2.88 18.84
C LEU A 7 -7.12 -3.29 19.58
N PRO A 8 -8.32 -2.89 19.12
CA PRO A 8 -9.59 -3.34 19.69
C PRO A 8 -9.72 -4.87 19.66
N ALA A 9 -10.21 -5.47 20.73
CA ALA A 9 -10.60 -6.88 20.74
C ALA A 9 -12.06 -7.00 20.30
N ALA A 10 -12.33 -7.76 19.24
CA ALA A 10 -13.66 -8.02 18.73
C ALA A 10 -13.74 -9.47 18.23
N PRO A 11 -14.53 -10.34 18.88
CA PRO A 11 -14.69 -11.72 18.41
C PRO A 11 -15.27 -11.79 17.02
N VAL A 12 -14.78 -12.75 16.23
CA VAL A 12 -15.27 -13.05 14.88
C VAL A 12 -15.45 -14.55 14.71
N ARG A 13 -16.47 -14.95 13.98
CA ARG A 13 -16.73 -16.33 13.59
C ARG A 13 -17.02 -16.41 12.09
N PRO A 14 -16.01 -16.30 11.25
CA PRO A 14 -16.18 -16.34 9.81
C PRO A 14 -16.83 -17.64 9.36
N VAL A 15 -17.90 -17.53 8.56
CA VAL A 15 -18.61 -18.69 8.01
C VAL A 15 -18.50 -18.78 6.49
N ARG A 16 -18.12 -17.68 5.84
CA ARG A 16 -17.96 -17.64 4.40
C ARG A 16 -16.84 -16.66 3.99
N VAL A 17 -16.06 -17.08 3.00
CA VAL A 17 -15.08 -16.24 2.30
C VAL A 17 -15.38 -16.30 0.81
N GLN A 18 -15.38 -15.16 0.13
CA GLN A 18 -15.55 -15.06 -1.31
C GLN A 18 -14.41 -14.23 -1.90
N ALA A 19 -13.78 -14.76 -2.94
CA ALA A 19 -12.74 -14.06 -3.70
C ALA A 19 -13.32 -13.57 -5.03
N TYR A 20 -13.02 -12.31 -5.39
CA TYR A 20 -13.48 -11.65 -6.61
C TYR A 20 -12.28 -11.20 -7.42
N VAL A 21 -11.98 -11.90 -8.50
CA VAL A 21 -10.96 -11.48 -9.46
C VAL A 21 -11.59 -10.55 -10.48
N LEU A 22 -11.12 -9.31 -10.53
CA LEU A 22 -11.56 -8.31 -11.49
C LEU A 22 -10.37 -7.82 -12.31
N ARG A 23 -10.64 -7.46 -13.55
CA ARG A 23 -9.65 -6.86 -14.46
C ARG A 23 -10.29 -5.70 -15.20
N SER A 24 -9.64 -4.56 -15.20
CA SER A 24 -10.06 -3.41 -15.99
C SER A 24 -9.04 -3.17 -17.09
N PRO A 25 -9.44 -3.13 -18.37
CA PRO A 25 -8.56 -2.76 -19.45
C PRO A 25 -8.10 -1.30 -19.28
N ILE A 26 -6.90 -1.00 -19.76
CA ILE A 26 -6.34 0.35 -19.82
C ILE A 26 -5.76 0.63 -21.21
N GLU A 27 -5.93 1.86 -21.69
CA GLU A 27 -5.42 2.27 -23.00
C GLU A 27 -3.89 2.47 -22.97
N THR A 28 -3.37 3.00 -21.85
CA THR A 28 -1.95 3.24 -21.66
C THR A 28 -1.41 2.29 -20.59
N PRO A 29 -0.49 1.36 -20.99
CA PRO A 29 0.12 0.45 -20.02
C PRO A 29 0.87 1.18 -18.90
N VAL A 30 0.81 0.64 -17.67
CA VAL A 30 1.59 1.15 -16.54
C VAL A 30 2.97 0.50 -16.59
N GLN A 31 4.01 1.34 -16.60
CA GLN A 31 5.40 0.89 -16.67
C GLN A 31 6.11 1.07 -15.35
N THR A 32 6.78 0.00 -14.90
CA THR A 32 7.75 -0.01 -13.80
C THR A 32 9.14 -0.36 -14.34
N SER A 33 10.18 -0.26 -13.51
CA SER A 33 11.54 -0.66 -13.89
C SER A 33 11.67 -2.16 -14.19
N PHE A 34 10.75 -3.00 -13.68
CA PHE A 34 10.80 -4.47 -13.75
C PHE A 34 9.63 -5.12 -14.50
N GLY A 35 8.64 -4.36 -14.97
CA GLY A 35 7.50 -4.94 -15.68
C GLY A 35 6.50 -3.92 -16.21
N ILE A 36 5.60 -4.42 -17.04
CA ILE A 36 4.53 -3.64 -17.66
C ILE A 36 3.19 -4.31 -17.34
N MET A 37 2.22 -3.51 -16.89
CA MET A 37 0.83 -3.93 -16.72
C MET A 37 -0.01 -3.45 -17.91
N TYR A 38 -0.66 -4.37 -18.58
CA TYR A 38 -1.54 -4.10 -19.73
C TYR A 38 -3.02 -4.01 -19.35
N ASP A 39 -3.35 -4.40 -18.13
CA ASP A 39 -4.65 -4.24 -17.47
C ASP A 39 -4.43 -3.88 -16.01
N ARG A 40 -5.51 -3.56 -15.30
CA ARG A 40 -5.51 -3.32 -13.85
C ARG A 40 -6.21 -4.50 -13.17
N PRO A 41 -5.43 -5.49 -12.64
CA PRO A 41 -6.01 -6.56 -11.86
C PRO A 41 -6.39 -6.05 -10.47
N ALA A 42 -7.43 -6.65 -9.89
CA ALA A 42 -7.73 -6.55 -8.47
C ALA A 42 -8.27 -7.89 -7.97
N LEU A 43 -7.91 -8.24 -6.74
CA LEU A 43 -8.47 -9.37 -6.03
C LEU A 43 -9.09 -8.85 -4.73
N PHE A 44 -10.42 -8.76 -4.73
CA PHE A 44 -11.17 -8.41 -3.52
C PHE A 44 -11.61 -9.67 -2.79
N VAL A 45 -11.66 -9.58 -1.48
CA VAL A 45 -12.17 -10.65 -0.62
C VAL A 45 -13.29 -10.10 0.25
N ARG A 46 -14.38 -10.88 0.35
CA ARG A 46 -15.46 -10.64 1.28
C ARG A 46 -15.46 -11.75 2.33
N VAL A 47 -15.42 -11.37 3.60
CA VAL A 47 -15.57 -12.27 4.73
C VAL A 47 -16.92 -12.00 5.37
N GLU A 48 -17.72 -13.05 5.58
CA GLU A 48 -19.04 -13.01 6.23
C GLU A 48 -18.99 -13.81 7.53
N ASP A 49 -19.54 -13.22 8.58
CA ASP A 49 -19.60 -13.79 9.92
C ASP A 49 -20.93 -14.50 10.18
N ASP A 50 -21.05 -15.26 11.26
CA ASP A 50 -22.22 -16.07 11.60
C ASP A 50 -23.47 -15.22 11.93
N ASP A 51 -23.31 -13.95 12.26
CA ASP A 51 -24.40 -12.99 12.46
C ASP A 51 -24.83 -12.27 11.16
N GLY A 52 -24.24 -12.61 10.00
CA GLY A 52 -24.50 -12.00 8.71
C GLY A 52 -23.75 -10.69 8.44
N ALA A 53 -22.98 -10.18 9.42
CA ALA A 53 -22.08 -9.06 9.18
C ALA A 53 -21.00 -9.47 8.18
N HIS A 54 -20.53 -8.51 7.37
CA HIS A 54 -19.47 -8.79 6.42
C HIS A 54 -18.52 -7.60 6.28
N GLY A 55 -17.31 -7.88 5.86
CA GLY A 55 -16.30 -6.88 5.55
C GLY A 55 -15.54 -7.22 4.27
N TRP A 56 -14.87 -6.23 3.75
CA TRP A 56 -14.13 -6.26 2.50
C TRP A 56 -12.64 -6.01 2.70
N GLY A 57 -11.83 -6.76 1.98
CA GLY A 57 -10.39 -6.56 1.89
C GLY A 57 -9.90 -6.67 0.46
N GLU A 58 -8.67 -6.31 0.25
CA GLU A 58 -7.98 -6.42 -1.04
C GLU A 58 -6.63 -7.09 -0.88
N VAL A 59 -6.33 -7.99 -1.80
CA VAL A 59 -5.08 -8.74 -1.88
C VAL A 59 -4.23 -8.15 -2.98
N TRP A 60 -3.00 -7.77 -2.69
CA TRP A 60 -2.09 -7.31 -3.73
C TRP A 60 -1.84 -8.40 -4.78
N CYS A 61 -2.01 -8.09 -6.06
CA CYS A 61 -1.98 -9.09 -7.12
C CYS A 61 -1.43 -8.59 -8.47
N ASN A 62 -0.77 -7.42 -8.50
CA ASN A 62 -0.33 -6.78 -9.74
C ASN A 62 0.64 -7.62 -10.56
N PHE A 63 1.48 -8.42 -9.92
CA PHE A 63 2.46 -9.28 -10.58
C PHE A 63 2.52 -10.68 -9.93
N PRO A 64 2.82 -11.73 -10.73
CA PRO A 64 2.83 -11.78 -12.20
C PRO A 64 1.44 -11.59 -12.79
N SER A 65 1.29 -11.58 -14.12
CA SER A 65 -0.01 -11.33 -14.79
C SER A 65 -1.14 -12.27 -14.37
N CYS A 66 -0.83 -13.52 -13.93
CA CYS A 66 -1.78 -14.47 -13.36
C CYS A 66 -1.93 -14.34 -11.82
N GLY A 67 -1.40 -13.27 -11.24
CA GLY A 67 -1.29 -13.12 -9.79
C GLY A 67 -2.63 -13.11 -9.06
N ALA A 68 -3.65 -12.51 -9.64
CA ALA A 68 -4.99 -12.43 -9.04
C ALA A 68 -5.65 -13.82 -8.96
N GLU A 69 -5.66 -14.56 -10.07
CA GLU A 69 -6.25 -15.91 -10.15
C GLU A 69 -5.51 -16.90 -9.25
N HIS A 70 -4.18 -16.80 -9.19
CA HIS A 70 -3.36 -17.64 -8.33
C HIS A 70 -3.71 -17.43 -6.85
N ARG A 71 -3.76 -16.19 -6.40
CA ARG A 71 -4.09 -15.85 -5.00
C ARG A 71 -5.54 -16.16 -4.65
N ALA A 72 -6.47 -15.99 -5.60
CA ALA A 72 -7.86 -16.42 -5.40
C ALA A 72 -7.93 -17.93 -5.12
N ARG A 73 -7.19 -18.76 -5.86
CA ARG A 73 -7.12 -20.20 -5.61
C ARG A 73 -6.50 -20.54 -4.25
N LEU A 74 -5.45 -19.83 -3.81
CA LEU A 74 -4.88 -20.02 -2.46
C LEU A 74 -5.91 -19.68 -1.38
N ILE A 75 -6.70 -18.62 -1.57
CA ILE A 75 -7.77 -18.28 -0.65
C ILE A 75 -8.81 -19.39 -0.61
N ASP A 76 -9.36 -19.78 -1.76
CA ASP A 76 -10.48 -20.73 -1.83
C ASP A 76 -10.11 -22.12 -1.32
N THR A 77 -8.89 -22.60 -1.64
CA THR A 77 -8.49 -23.98 -1.37
C THR A 77 -7.73 -24.18 -0.07
N VAL A 78 -7.09 -23.14 0.47
CA VAL A 78 -6.24 -23.27 1.65
C VAL A 78 -6.71 -22.37 2.80
N LEU A 79 -6.85 -21.06 2.55
CA LEU A 79 -7.04 -20.10 3.63
C LEU A 79 -8.50 -20.01 4.12
N ALA A 80 -9.46 -20.03 3.21
CA ALA A 80 -10.88 -19.97 3.58
C ALA A 80 -11.29 -21.17 4.47
N PRO A 81 -10.92 -22.43 4.16
CA PRO A 81 -11.19 -23.56 5.07
C PRO A 81 -10.58 -23.39 6.46
N LEU A 82 -9.37 -22.82 6.56
CA LEU A 82 -8.71 -22.58 7.85
C LEU A 82 -9.40 -21.45 8.63
N LEU A 83 -9.81 -20.39 7.95
CA LEU A 83 -10.47 -19.24 8.55
C LEU A 83 -11.88 -19.56 9.05
N THR A 84 -12.63 -20.38 8.29
CA THR A 84 -14.04 -20.73 8.64
C THR A 84 -14.17 -21.92 9.59
N ALA A 85 -13.07 -22.56 9.98
CA ALA A 85 -13.09 -23.74 10.84
C ALA A 85 -13.43 -23.44 12.30
N GLN A 86 -13.21 -22.21 12.76
CA GLN A 86 -13.38 -21.84 14.17
C GLN A 86 -13.69 -20.35 14.36
N ALA A 87 -14.05 -19.99 15.59
CA ALA A 87 -14.14 -18.59 16.02
C ALA A 87 -12.79 -18.09 16.54
N PHE A 88 -12.59 -16.78 16.49
CA PHE A 88 -11.41 -16.08 16.97
C PHE A 88 -11.81 -14.95 17.92
N SER A 89 -10.99 -14.65 18.91
CA SER A 89 -11.24 -13.54 19.84
C SER A 89 -11.01 -12.16 19.22
N SER A 90 -10.32 -12.10 18.07
CA SER A 90 -10.03 -10.87 17.35
C SER A 90 -9.57 -11.15 15.90
N PRO A 91 -9.61 -10.15 14.99
CA PRO A 91 -8.96 -10.23 13.68
C PRO A 91 -7.48 -10.59 13.78
N LYS A 92 -6.78 -10.05 14.79
CA LYS A 92 -5.36 -10.37 14.99
C LYS A 92 -5.12 -11.86 15.30
N GLU A 93 -5.95 -12.48 16.13
CA GLU A 93 -5.83 -13.93 16.38
C GLU A 93 -6.07 -14.75 15.10
N ALA A 94 -7.03 -14.35 14.27
CA ALA A 94 -7.27 -14.98 12.99
C ALA A 94 -6.05 -14.83 12.05
N PHE A 95 -5.46 -13.63 12.00
CA PHE A 95 -4.22 -13.37 11.25
C PHE A 95 -3.07 -14.27 11.73
N ASP A 96 -2.83 -14.32 13.04
CA ASP A 96 -1.76 -15.13 13.64
C ASP A 96 -2.00 -16.63 13.36
N HIS A 97 -3.25 -17.10 13.47
CA HIS A 97 -3.64 -18.47 13.16
C HIS A 97 -3.32 -18.83 11.69
N LEU A 98 -3.79 -18.03 10.74
CA LEU A 98 -3.53 -18.27 9.32
C LEU A 98 -2.04 -18.26 9.01
N THR A 99 -1.30 -17.30 9.54
CA THR A 99 0.17 -17.20 9.37
C THR A 99 0.87 -18.44 9.89
N GLN A 100 0.56 -18.87 11.10
CA GLN A 100 1.16 -20.04 11.73
C GLN A 100 0.80 -21.35 11.00
N ARG A 101 -0.48 -21.52 10.64
CA ARG A 101 -0.98 -22.74 9.98
C ARG A 101 -0.42 -22.94 8.58
N THR A 102 -0.06 -21.87 7.89
CA THR A 102 0.44 -21.92 6.51
C THR A 102 1.96 -21.73 6.40
N ALA A 103 2.66 -21.43 7.49
CA ALA A 103 4.09 -21.10 7.47
C ALA A 103 4.96 -22.17 6.77
N VAL A 104 4.79 -23.45 7.15
CA VAL A 104 5.57 -24.54 6.55
C VAL A 104 5.16 -24.77 5.10
N LEU A 105 3.87 -24.66 4.77
CA LEU A 105 3.38 -24.83 3.40
C LEU A 105 3.92 -23.74 2.48
N ALA A 106 3.87 -22.48 2.91
CA ALA A 106 4.41 -21.34 2.17
C ALA A 106 5.93 -21.47 1.92
N LEU A 107 6.67 -21.98 2.93
CA LEU A 107 8.10 -22.24 2.79
C LEU A 107 8.38 -23.38 1.81
N GLN A 108 7.66 -24.50 1.90
CA GLN A 108 7.85 -25.67 1.05
C GLN A 108 7.50 -25.40 -0.42
N SER A 109 6.48 -24.58 -0.66
CA SER A 109 6.08 -24.19 -2.02
C SER A 109 6.91 -23.03 -2.60
N GLY A 110 7.73 -22.34 -1.78
CA GLY A 110 8.43 -21.13 -2.19
C GLY A 110 7.51 -19.90 -2.36
N GLU A 111 6.32 -19.91 -1.75
CA GLU A 111 5.26 -18.91 -1.96
C GLU A 111 5.01 -18.00 -0.75
N LEU A 112 6.07 -17.62 -0.05
CA LEU A 112 5.96 -16.73 1.13
C LEU A 112 5.19 -15.45 0.82
N GLY A 113 5.46 -14.79 -0.32
CA GLY A 113 4.77 -13.58 -0.75
C GLY A 113 3.28 -13.78 -1.03
N PRO A 114 2.88 -14.70 -1.91
CA PRO A 114 1.47 -14.99 -2.19
C PRO A 114 0.64 -15.33 -0.95
N PHE A 115 1.15 -16.15 -0.03
CA PHE A 115 0.47 -16.44 1.24
C PHE A 115 0.32 -15.20 2.12
N ALA A 116 1.38 -14.42 2.27
CA ALA A 116 1.35 -13.18 3.06
C ALA A 116 0.33 -12.18 2.52
N GLN A 117 0.25 -12.03 1.20
CA GLN A 117 -0.69 -11.14 0.52
C GLN A 117 -2.15 -11.59 0.72
N CYS A 118 -2.42 -12.90 0.59
CA CYS A 118 -3.76 -13.44 0.83
C CYS A 118 -4.20 -13.25 2.30
N ILE A 119 -3.32 -13.53 3.25
CA ILE A 119 -3.59 -13.36 4.69
C ILE A 119 -3.82 -11.88 5.01
N ALA A 120 -3.03 -10.98 4.43
CA ALA A 120 -3.20 -9.54 4.59
C ALA A 120 -4.59 -9.06 4.10
N GLY A 121 -5.03 -9.49 2.91
CA GLY A 121 -6.36 -9.14 2.40
C GLY A 121 -7.50 -9.68 3.27
N LEU A 122 -7.37 -10.90 3.81
CA LEU A 122 -8.35 -11.46 4.75
C LEU A 122 -8.38 -10.69 6.07
N ASP A 123 -7.23 -10.26 6.57
CA ASP A 123 -7.12 -9.42 7.76
C ASP A 123 -7.83 -8.07 7.56
N LEU A 124 -7.60 -7.40 6.42
CA LEU A 124 -8.31 -6.16 6.09
C LEU A 124 -9.82 -6.35 6.10
N ALA A 125 -10.32 -7.46 5.53
CA ALA A 125 -11.75 -7.78 5.53
C ALA A 125 -12.31 -7.98 6.95
N LEU A 126 -11.57 -8.63 7.82
CA LEU A 126 -11.99 -8.85 9.22
C LEU A 126 -12.04 -7.53 10.01
N TRP A 127 -11.10 -6.63 9.80
CA TRP A 127 -11.10 -5.32 10.43
C TRP A 127 -12.23 -4.42 9.92
N ASP A 128 -12.51 -4.45 8.61
CA ASP A 128 -13.67 -3.76 8.03
C ASP A 128 -14.99 -4.30 8.61
N LEU A 129 -15.12 -5.64 8.71
CA LEU A 129 -16.27 -6.30 9.33
C LEU A 129 -16.49 -5.83 10.76
N CYS A 130 -15.45 -5.83 11.59
CA CYS A 130 -15.54 -5.41 12.98
C CYS A 130 -15.95 -3.93 13.12
N ALA A 131 -15.38 -3.06 12.30
CA ALA A 131 -15.73 -1.65 12.28
C ALA A 131 -17.18 -1.41 11.81
N ARG A 132 -17.64 -2.13 10.77
CA ARG A 132 -19.04 -2.12 10.31
C ARG A 132 -20.01 -2.58 11.39
N ARG A 133 -19.69 -3.69 12.07
CA ARG A 133 -20.50 -4.21 13.19
C ARG A 133 -20.60 -3.20 14.33
N ALA A 134 -19.52 -2.47 14.62
CA ALA A 134 -19.51 -1.40 15.62
C ALA A 134 -20.23 -0.11 15.16
N GLY A 135 -20.64 -0.01 13.90
CA GLY A 135 -21.24 1.21 13.33
C GLY A 135 -20.28 2.38 13.22
N LEU A 136 -18.97 2.12 13.21
CA LEU A 136 -17.92 3.14 13.20
C LEU A 136 -17.11 3.09 11.89
N PRO A 137 -16.62 4.22 11.38
CA PRO A 137 -15.62 4.22 10.34
C PRO A 137 -14.32 3.58 10.88
N LEU A 138 -13.60 2.85 10.02
CA LEU A 138 -12.46 2.05 10.44
C LEU A 138 -11.37 2.90 11.13
N TRP A 139 -11.12 4.12 10.65
CA TRP A 139 -10.15 5.02 11.30
C TRP A 139 -10.50 5.33 12.77
N ARG A 140 -11.80 5.55 13.06
CA ARG A 140 -12.28 5.82 14.42
C ARG A 140 -12.32 4.55 15.27
N TYR A 141 -12.71 3.43 14.66
CA TYR A 141 -12.68 2.13 15.31
C TYR A 141 -11.28 1.74 15.79
N LEU A 142 -10.25 2.10 15.00
CA LEU A 142 -8.84 1.95 15.37
C LEU A 142 -8.32 3.04 16.33
N GLY A 143 -9.18 3.95 16.80
CA GLY A 143 -8.83 4.98 17.78
C GLY A 143 -8.25 6.28 17.19
N GLY A 144 -8.45 6.54 15.91
CA GLY A 144 -8.11 7.80 15.28
C GLY A 144 -9.03 8.95 15.72
N ILE A 145 -8.54 10.17 15.60
CA ILE A 145 -9.23 11.40 16.01
C ILE A 145 -9.58 12.31 14.83
N SER A 146 -9.09 12.01 13.63
CA SER A 146 -9.35 12.75 12.40
C SER A 146 -9.60 11.81 11.24
N ASP A 147 -10.49 12.19 10.34
CA ASP A 147 -10.79 11.51 9.07
C ASP A 147 -9.97 12.04 7.89
N GLU A 148 -9.11 13.04 8.14
CA GLU A 148 -8.35 13.72 7.10
C GLU A 148 -7.02 13.03 6.87
N VAL A 149 -6.68 12.80 5.61
CA VAL A 149 -5.39 12.28 5.15
C VAL A 149 -4.81 13.16 4.06
N GLU A 150 -3.52 13.42 4.14
CA GLU A 150 -2.77 14.05 3.06
C GLU A 150 -2.40 13.01 2.00
N VAL A 151 -2.47 13.39 0.72
CA VAL A 151 -2.26 12.46 -0.40
C VAL A 151 -1.25 12.99 -1.40
N TYR A 152 -0.52 12.07 -2.05
CA TYR A 152 0.33 12.41 -3.19
C TYR A 152 -0.01 11.57 -4.41
N ALA A 153 0.10 12.17 -5.60
CA ALA A 153 -0.07 11.48 -6.87
C ALA A 153 1.23 10.74 -7.22
N SER A 154 1.15 9.42 -7.28
CA SER A 154 2.29 8.52 -7.49
C SER A 154 2.28 7.86 -8.85
N GLY A 155 3.42 7.23 -9.21
CA GLY A 155 3.52 6.44 -10.43
C GLY A 155 3.54 7.28 -11.70
N LEU A 156 4.05 8.53 -11.62
CA LEU A 156 4.26 9.33 -12.82
C LEU A 156 5.23 8.59 -13.72
N ASN A 157 4.73 8.17 -14.91
CA ASN A 157 5.53 7.48 -15.89
C ASN A 157 6.66 8.39 -16.42
N PRO A 158 7.80 7.81 -16.86
CA PRO A 158 8.93 8.61 -17.33
C PRO A 158 8.70 9.30 -18.71
N THR A 159 7.53 9.07 -19.32
CA THR A 159 7.16 9.70 -20.60
C THR A 159 6.14 10.80 -20.35
N SER A 160 6.54 12.06 -20.63
CA SER A 160 5.72 13.26 -20.44
C SER A 160 5.07 13.37 -19.07
N PRO A 161 5.85 13.24 -17.96
CA PRO A 161 5.30 13.28 -16.60
C PRO A 161 4.63 14.62 -16.27
N GLU A 162 5.03 15.71 -16.92
CA GLU A 162 4.44 17.05 -16.74
C GLU A 162 2.95 17.08 -17.06
N ARG A 163 2.49 16.33 -18.07
CA ARG A 163 1.08 16.26 -18.45
C ARG A 163 0.23 15.63 -17.34
N VAL A 164 0.75 14.55 -16.75
CA VAL A 164 0.07 13.87 -15.64
C VAL A 164 0.04 14.79 -14.42
N VAL A 165 1.14 15.50 -14.13
CA VAL A 165 1.21 16.47 -13.04
C VAL A 165 0.19 17.59 -13.23
N GLU A 166 0.10 18.21 -14.41
CA GLU A 166 -0.86 19.26 -14.69
C GLU A 166 -2.30 18.78 -14.49
N GLN A 167 -2.64 17.58 -14.99
CA GLN A 167 -3.94 16.98 -14.78
C GLN A 167 -4.23 16.77 -13.30
N ARG A 168 -3.36 16.06 -12.57
CA ARG A 168 -3.56 15.76 -11.14
C ARG A 168 -3.60 17.02 -10.28
N ARG A 169 -2.81 18.03 -10.64
CA ARG A 169 -2.85 19.34 -9.98
C ARG A 169 -4.20 20.04 -10.16
N SER A 170 -4.79 19.94 -11.35
CA SER A 170 -6.14 20.48 -11.60
C SER A 170 -7.24 19.75 -10.82
N GLU A 171 -7.02 18.47 -10.51
CA GLU A 171 -7.90 17.64 -9.67
C GLU A 171 -7.71 17.91 -8.16
N GLY A 172 -6.69 18.69 -7.77
CA GLY A 172 -6.47 19.09 -6.37
C GLY A 172 -5.25 18.49 -5.68
N TYR A 173 -4.49 17.61 -6.35
CA TYR A 173 -3.22 17.10 -5.80
C TYR A 173 -2.17 18.22 -5.68
N ARG A 174 -1.32 18.12 -4.64
CA ARG A 174 -0.26 19.09 -4.37
C ARG A 174 1.13 18.47 -4.21
N ALA A 175 1.22 17.16 -4.01
CA ALA A 175 2.45 16.38 -3.89
C ALA A 175 2.52 15.29 -4.97
N PHE A 176 3.73 14.95 -5.45
CA PHE A 176 3.92 14.09 -6.62
C PHE A 176 5.13 13.18 -6.46
N LYS A 177 5.07 11.94 -7.00
CA LYS A 177 6.18 10.99 -7.03
C LYS A 177 6.46 10.51 -8.46
N LEU A 178 7.66 10.81 -8.96
CA LEU A 178 8.14 10.42 -10.29
C LEU A 178 8.83 9.06 -10.22
N LYS A 179 8.55 8.19 -11.19
CA LYS A 179 9.35 6.99 -11.43
C LYS A 179 10.67 7.36 -12.12
N ILE A 180 11.78 6.92 -11.55
CA ILE A 180 13.14 7.05 -12.06
C ILE A 180 13.82 5.68 -12.20
N GLY A 181 15.09 5.65 -12.62
CA GLY A 181 15.80 4.39 -12.92
C GLY A 181 15.77 4.02 -14.40
N PHE A 182 15.44 4.98 -15.27
CA PHE A 182 15.35 4.81 -16.72
C PHE A 182 16.55 5.41 -17.47
N GLY A 183 17.62 5.76 -16.77
CA GLY A 183 18.84 6.37 -17.26
C GLY A 183 19.02 7.81 -16.77
N GLU A 184 20.28 8.18 -16.52
CA GLU A 184 20.65 9.47 -15.89
C GLU A 184 20.06 10.67 -16.61
N ASP A 185 20.31 10.80 -17.93
CA ASP A 185 19.83 11.95 -18.72
C ASP A 185 18.30 12.09 -18.67
N ARG A 186 17.59 10.96 -18.78
CA ARG A 186 16.13 10.93 -18.78
C ARG A 186 15.57 11.31 -17.41
N ASP A 187 16.12 10.73 -16.36
CA ASP A 187 15.67 10.96 -14.98
C ASP A 187 15.88 12.41 -14.59
N LEU A 188 17.08 12.97 -14.82
CA LEU A 188 17.40 14.37 -14.53
C LEU A 188 16.63 15.36 -15.43
N GLY A 189 16.44 15.02 -16.71
CA GLY A 189 15.64 15.81 -17.65
C GLY A 189 14.17 15.92 -17.20
N ASN A 190 13.56 14.79 -16.79
CA ASN A 190 12.21 14.77 -16.24
C ASN A 190 12.08 15.58 -14.96
N LEU A 191 13.04 15.46 -14.03
CA LEU A 191 13.05 16.24 -12.80
C LEU A 191 13.14 17.75 -13.07
N SER A 192 14.00 18.16 -14.03
CA SER A 192 14.12 19.54 -14.46
C SER A 192 12.81 20.08 -15.03
N THR A 193 12.14 19.30 -15.88
CA THR A 193 10.83 19.64 -16.45
C THR A 193 9.77 19.76 -15.35
N LEU A 194 9.72 18.80 -14.41
CA LEU A 194 8.76 18.84 -13.32
C LEU A 194 8.98 20.05 -12.37
N ARG A 195 10.23 20.41 -12.10
CA ARG A 195 10.52 21.62 -11.30
C ARG A 195 10.10 22.92 -11.98
N GLN A 196 10.19 22.98 -13.31
CA GLN A 196 9.67 24.13 -14.08
C GLN A 196 8.15 24.27 -13.95
N VAL A 197 7.41 23.15 -13.97
CA VAL A 197 5.94 23.15 -13.85
C VAL A 197 5.46 23.34 -12.41
N LEU A 198 6.12 22.71 -11.46
CA LEU A 198 5.71 22.68 -10.05
C LEU A 198 6.24 23.86 -9.24
N GLY A 199 7.35 24.46 -9.65
CA GLY A 199 8.10 25.40 -8.83
C GLY A 199 9.03 24.68 -7.83
N PRO A 200 9.83 25.46 -7.06
CA PRO A 200 10.84 24.88 -6.15
C PRO A 200 10.25 24.23 -4.89
N ASP A 201 9.11 24.72 -4.42
CA ASP A 201 8.58 24.39 -3.09
C ASP A 201 7.57 23.23 -3.07
N ALA A 202 7.03 22.82 -4.23
CA ALA A 202 6.06 21.74 -4.30
C ALA A 202 6.69 20.41 -3.86
N PRO A 203 6.06 19.62 -2.97
CA PRO A 203 6.55 18.32 -2.60
C PRO A 203 6.68 17.39 -3.81
N LEU A 204 7.93 17.01 -4.11
CA LEU A 204 8.28 16.09 -5.19
C LEU A 204 9.16 14.98 -4.63
N MET A 205 8.80 13.75 -4.90
CA MET A 205 9.50 12.55 -4.51
C MET A 205 9.89 11.75 -5.73
N VAL A 206 10.81 10.80 -5.56
CA VAL A 206 11.22 9.89 -6.63
C VAL A 206 11.23 8.45 -6.14
N ASP A 207 10.97 7.52 -7.07
CA ASP A 207 11.00 6.10 -6.82
C ASP A 207 11.78 5.40 -7.94
N ALA A 208 12.87 4.76 -7.55
CA ALA A 208 13.75 4.00 -8.45
C ALA A 208 13.29 2.54 -8.65
N ASN A 209 12.31 2.07 -7.90
CA ASN A 209 11.80 0.69 -7.95
C ASN A 209 12.93 -0.36 -8.02
N GLN A 210 13.91 -0.24 -7.14
CA GLN A 210 15.02 -1.18 -6.97
C GLN A 210 15.94 -1.30 -8.21
N ALA A 211 16.02 -0.24 -9.04
CA ALA A 211 16.73 -0.29 -10.30
C ALA A 211 18.26 -0.27 -10.18
N TRP A 212 18.82 0.18 -9.03
CA TRP A 212 20.23 0.45 -8.91
C TRP A 212 20.94 -0.56 -7.99
N ASP A 213 22.23 -0.77 -8.27
CA ASP A 213 23.17 -1.30 -7.28
C ASP A 213 23.73 -0.16 -6.40
N LEU A 214 24.53 -0.50 -5.41
CA LEU A 214 25.09 0.49 -4.46
C LEU A 214 25.98 1.53 -5.16
N GLU A 215 26.80 1.12 -6.13
CA GLU A 215 27.71 2.02 -6.86
C GLU A 215 26.90 3.03 -7.67
N GLN A 216 25.92 2.56 -8.43
CA GLN A 216 25.05 3.42 -9.22
C GLN A 216 24.22 4.34 -8.32
N ALA A 217 23.65 3.84 -7.22
CA ALA A 217 22.87 4.64 -6.29
C ALA A 217 23.72 5.77 -5.66
N ARG A 218 24.96 5.47 -5.28
CA ARG A 218 25.90 6.49 -4.73
C ARG A 218 26.32 7.52 -5.77
N ARG A 219 26.36 7.17 -7.04
CA ARG A 219 26.61 8.11 -8.14
C ARG A 219 25.40 9.00 -8.40
N MET A 220 24.19 8.40 -8.40
CA MET A 220 22.95 9.12 -8.73
C MET A 220 22.47 10.05 -7.60
N ALA A 221 22.56 9.62 -6.35
CA ALA A 221 22.00 10.37 -5.21
C ALA A 221 22.47 11.83 -5.11
N PRO A 222 23.77 12.17 -5.29
CA PRO A 222 24.20 13.58 -5.31
C PRO A 222 23.61 14.39 -6.46
N LEU A 223 23.36 13.78 -7.63
CA LEU A 223 22.77 14.45 -8.79
C LEU A 223 21.30 14.82 -8.58
N LEU A 224 20.64 14.19 -7.62
CA LEU A 224 19.27 14.48 -7.22
C LEU A 224 19.15 15.67 -6.25
N ALA A 225 20.24 16.06 -5.58
CA ALA A 225 20.25 17.14 -4.59
C ALA A 225 19.64 18.47 -5.06
N PRO A 226 19.93 18.96 -6.28
CA PRO A 226 19.43 20.26 -6.74
C PRO A 226 17.89 20.32 -6.89
N PHE A 227 17.24 19.16 -6.88
CA PHE A 227 15.79 19.11 -7.11
C PHE A 227 14.96 19.23 -5.83
N GLY A 228 15.55 19.29 -4.62
CA GLY A 228 14.80 19.48 -3.37
C GLY A 228 13.74 18.38 -3.14
N LEU A 229 14.15 17.12 -3.27
CA LEU A 229 13.24 15.98 -3.19
C LEU A 229 12.91 15.61 -1.74
N GLY A 230 11.65 15.25 -1.48
CA GLY A 230 11.20 14.78 -0.18
C GLY A 230 11.82 13.43 0.20
N TRP A 231 11.91 12.48 -0.74
CA TRP A 231 12.62 11.20 -0.56
C TRP A 231 13.03 10.56 -1.88
N LEU A 232 13.98 9.63 -1.78
CA LEU A 232 14.38 8.66 -2.80
C LEU A 232 13.93 7.27 -2.32
N GLU A 233 12.92 6.71 -3.01
CA GLU A 233 12.31 5.43 -2.69
C GLU A 233 13.00 4.29 -3.41
N GLU A 234 13.22 3.21 -2.68
CA GLU A 234 13.80 1.95 -3.15
C GLU A 234 14.92 2.09 -4.21
N PRO A 235 16.01 2.86 -3.93
CA PRO A 235 17.13 2.93 -4.85
C PRO A 235 17.84 1.57 -5.02
N LEU A 236 17.92 0.78 -3.94
CA LEU A 236 18.51 -0.55 -3.91
C LEU A 236 17.40 -1.62 -3.82
N ARG A 237 17.71 -2.85 -4.22
CA ARG A 237 16.83 -3.99 -3.97
C ARG A 237 16.59 -4.17 -2.48
N CYS A 238 15.36 -4.48 -2.12
CA CYS A 238 14.95 -4.62 -0.71
C CYS A 238 15.65 -5.78 0.02
N ASP A 239 16.19 -6.77 -0.72
CA ASP A 239 16.94 -7.91 -0.19
C ASP A 239 18.45 -7.62 0.00
N ARG A 240 18.89 -6.39 -0.35
CA ARG A 240 20.29 -6.01 -0.07
C ARG A 240 20.50 -5.80 1.41
N PRO A 241 21.71 -6.15 1.93
CA PRO A 241 22.05 -5.99 3.34
C PRO A 241 21.88 -4.55 3.80
N TRP A 242 21.36 -4.34 5.02
CA TRP A 242 21.13 -3.00 5.57
C TRP A 242 22.40 -2.14 5.70
N ASN A 243 23.57 -2.73 5.76
CA ASN A 243 24.82 -1.97 5.72
C ASN A 243 25.05 -1.26 4.38
N GLU A 244 24.52 -1.76 3.26
CA GLU A 244 24.57 -1.06 1.97
C GLU A 244 23.61 0.14 1.98
N TRP A 245 22.40 -0.05 2.53
CA TRP A 245 21.46 1.04 2.72
C TRP A 245 22.01 2.14 3.64
N GLN A 246 22.74 1.76 4.70
CA GLN A 246 23.42 2.70 5.59
C GLN A 246 24.53 3.48 4.86
N GLN A 247 25.35 2.81 4.05
CA GLN A 247 26.38 3.45 3.24
C GLN A 247 25.77 4.45 2.24
N LEU A 248 24.65 4.08 1.60
CA LEU A 248 23.94 4.98 0.71
C LEU A 248 23.33 6.16 1.48
N ALA A 249 22.68 5.93 2.60
CA ALA A 249 22.07 6.98 3.42
C ALA A 249 23.10 8.01 3.91
N ALA A 250 24.33 7.56 4.24
CA ALA A 250 25.42 8.45 4.63
C ALA A 250 25.95 9.31 3.46
N ALA A 251 25.79 8.85 2.21
CA ALA A 251 26.24 9.55 1.01
C ALA A 251 25.12 10.34 0.30
N SER A 252 23.87 10.05 0.59
CA SER A 252 22.71 10.66 -0.07
C SER A 252 22.30 11.96 0.61
N PRO A 253 22.23 13.08 -0.14
CA PRO A 253 21.63 14.31 0.36
C PRO A 253 20.10 14.26 0.39
N VAL A 254 19.49 13.24 -0.25
CA VAL A 254 18.04 13.02 -0.28
C VAL A 254 17.69 11.92 0.72
N PRO A 255 16.68 12.10 1.60
CA PRO A 255 16.22 11.09 2.53
C PRO A 255 15.82 9.79 1.81
N LEU A 256 16.15 8.62 2.38
CA LEU A 256 15.73 7.35 1.80
C LEU A 256 14.38 6.90 2.33
N ALA A 257 13.59 6.29 1.44
CA ALA A 257 12.31 5.68 1.74
C ALA A 257 12.27 4.21 1.26
N GLY A 258 11.43 3.40 1.92
CA GLY A 258 11.21 2.02 1.51
C GLY A 258 10.32 1.29 2.51
N GLY A 259 9.95 0.05 2.15
CA GLY A 259 9.11 -0.77 3.03
C GLY A 259 8.06 -1.59 2.30
N GLU A 260 7.67 -1.24 1.09
CA GLU A 260 6.64 -1.94 0.32
C GLU A 260 6.96 -3.40 0.02
N ASN A 261 8.24 -3.73 -0.05
CA ASN A 261 8.74 -5.08 -0.32
C ASN A 261 9.37 -5.76 0.92
N VAL A 262 9.28 -5.13 2.10
CA VAL A 262 9.71 -5.71 3.37
C VAL A 262 8.58 -6.56 3.94
N MET A 263 8.89 -7.78 4.38
CA MET A 263 7.94 -8.72 4.98
C MET A 263 8.44 -9.25 6.32
N GLY A 264 7.55 -9.38 7.28
CA GLY A 264 7.83 -9.91 8.61
C GLY A 264 8.27 -8.85 9.62
N PRO A 265 7.86 -9.02 10.90
CA PRO A 265 8.16 -8.06 11.94
C PRO A 265 9.66 -7.92 12.21
N GLU A 266 10.42 -9.02 12.07
CA GLU A 266 11.89 -9.03 12.23
C GLU A 266 12.57 -8.19 11.14
N SER A 267 12.12 -8.32 9.87
CA SER A 267 12.67 -7.54 8.75
C SER A 267 12.37 -6.06 8.91
N PHE A 268 11.16 -5.70 9.35
CA PHE A 268 10.84 -4.31 9.66
C PHE A 268 11.63 -3.78 10.86
N ALA A 269 11.85 -4.60 11.90
CA ALA A 269 12.69 -4.20 13.02
C ALA A 269 14.14 -3.92 12.59
N LEU A 270 14.69 -4.73 11.67
CA LEU A 270 16.01 -4.50 11.07
C LEU A 270 16.02 -3.24 10.19
N ALA A 271 15.00 -3.01 9.38
CA ALA A 271 14.86 -1.82 8.55
C ALA A 271 14.87 -0.53 9.40
N ILE A 272 14.02 -0.49 10.42
CA ILE A 272 13.90 0.64 11.36
C ILE A 272 15.22 0.81 12.14
N GLY A 273 15.75 -0.29 12.69
CA GLY A 273 16.98 -0.29 13.51
C GLY A 273 18.24 0.07 12.72
N SER A 274 18.24 -0.07 11.39
CA SER A 274 19.36 0.33 10.55
C SER A 274 19.64 1.83 10.58
N GLY A 275 18.61 2.66 10.81
CA GLY A 275 18.69 4.12 10.72
C GLY A 275 18.92 4.66 9.30
N ALA A 276 18.85 3.80 8.27
CA ALA A 276 19.04 4.20 6.89
C ALA A 276 17.82 4.93 6.30
N LEU A 277 16.61 4.55 6.72
CA LEU A 277 15.37 5.13 6.22
C LEU A 277 14.94 6.36 7.04
N ARG A 278 14.23 7.28 6.39
CA ARG A 278 13.49 8.38 7.01
C ARG A 278 11.99 8.24 6.81
N VAL A 279 11.58 7.52 5.78
CA VAL A 279 10.18 7.23 5.47
C VAL A 279 9.99 5.72 5.39
N LEU A 280 9.03 5.19 6.13
CA LEU A 280 8.66 3.77 6.10
C LEU A 280 7.33 3.60 5.39
N GLN A 281 7.31 2.68 4.41
CA GLN A 281 6.22 2.53 3.45
C GLN A 281 5.68 1.09 3.39
N PRO A 282 5.20 0.50 4.50
CA PRO A 282 4.57 -0.81 4.45
C PRO A 282 3.32 -0.76 3.56
N ASP A 283 3.09 -1.83 2.79
CA ASP A 283 1.87 -2.03 2.00
C ASP A 283 0.98 -3.05 2.70
N LEU A 284 -0.18 -2.60 3.19
CA LEU A 284 -1.11 -3.42 3.97
C LEU A 284 -1.65 -4.62 3.19
N ALA A 285 -1.76 -4.52 1.86
CA ALA A 285 -2.26 -5.59 1.00
C ALA A 285 -1.16 -6.58 0.58
N LYS A 286 0.13 -6.18 0.70
CA LYS A 286 1.27 -7.06 0.40
C LYS A 286 1.69 -7.88 1.61
N TRP A 287 1.64 -7.27 2.81
CA TRP A 287 2.00 -7.97 4.03
C TRP A 287 1.31 -7.34 5.23
N GLY A 288 0.92 -8.19 6.16
CA GLY A 288 0.59 -7.80 7.54
C GLY A 288 -0.84 -7.31 7.76
N GLY A 289 -1.54 -6.83 6.74
CA GLY A 289 -2.83 -6.20 6.94
C GLY A 289 -2.74 -5.09 7.98
N ILE A 290 -3.80 -4.87 8.75
CA ILE A 290 -3.78 -3.98 9.91
C ILE A 290 -3.09 -4.67 11.09
N SER A 291 -3.36 -5.95 11.33
CA SER A 291 -2.92 -6.66 12.53
C SER A 291 -1.42 -6.67 12.75
N ALA A 292 -0.61 -6.87 11.69
CA ALA A 292 0.84 -6.92 11.82
C ALA A 292 1.53 -5.61 11.44
N CYS A 293 0.93 -4.79 10.55
CA CYS A 293 1.48 -3.47 10.24
C CYS A 293 1.28 -2.46 11.37
N TRP A 294 0.24 -2.61 12.21
CA TRP A 294 -0.02 -1.70 13.32
C TRP A 294 1.19 -1.50 14.25
N PRO A 295 1.78 -2.57 14.84
CA PRO A 295 2.96 -2.41 15.68
C PRO A 295 4.18 -1.90 14.90
N VAL A 296 4.31 -2.25 13.62
CA VAL A 296 5.42 -1.76 12.76
C VAL A 296 5.37 -0.24 12.62
N VAL A 297 4.18 0.33 12.42
CA VAL A 297 4.02 1.79 12.34
C VAL A 297 4.31 2.45 13.68
N ASP A 298 3.88 1.87 14.80
CA ASP A 298 4.21 2.38 16.13
C ASP A 298 5.74 2.39 16.37
N TRP A 299 6.45 1.32 15.96
CA TRP A 299 7.93 1.27 16.06
C TRP A 299 8.61 2.31 15.18
N ALA A 300 8.13 2.48 13.94
CA ALA A 300 8.66 3.48 13.01
C ALA A 300 8.53 4.90 13.58
N ARG A 301 7.33 5.24 14.04
CA ARG A 301 7.08 6.56 14.65
C ARG A 301 7.90 6.80 15.91
N ALA A 302 8.04 5.79 16.76
CA ALA A 302 8.88 5.87 17.95
C ALA A 302 10.37 6.05 17.63
N ALA A 303 10.81 5.60 16.45
CA ALA A 303 12.16 5.81 15.92
C ALA A 303 12.31 7.12 15.11
N GLY A 304 11.26 7.94 15.01
CA GLY A 304 11.26 9.22 14.29
C GLY A 304 11.14 9.10 12.77
N LEU A 305 10.64 7.97 12.25
CA LEU A 305 10.36 7.81 10.84
C LEU A 305 8.93 8.31 10.52
N HIS A 306 8.77 8.87 9.32
CA HIS A 306 7.44 9.16 8.76
C HIS A 306 6.81 7.88 8.23
N TYR A 307 5.53 7.67 8.52
CA TYR A 307 4.74 6.57 7.97
C TYR A 307 3.97 7.07 6.75
N CYS A 308 4.34 6.60 5.57
CA CYS A 308 3.65 6.90 4.31
C CYS A 308 3.30 5.58 3.63
N PRO A 309 2.11 5.01 3.82
CA PRO A 309 1.78 3.70 3.28
C PRO A 309 1.91 3.68 1.76
N HIS A 310 2.64 2.68 1.25
CA HIS A 310 2.61 2.33 -0.17
C HIS A 310 1.26 1.74 -0.52
N TYR A 311 0.73 2.09 -1.69
CA TYR A 311 -0.40 1.37 -2.25
C TYR A 311 -0.50 1.49 -3.77
N LEU A 312 -0.53 0.34 -4.45
CA LEU A 312 -0.80 0.23 -5.88
C LEU A 312 -1.78 -0.93 -6.11
N GLY A 313 -3.07 -0.62 -6.28
CA GLY A 313 -4.15 -1.60 -6.44
C GLY A 313 -5.49 -0.95 -6.73
N GLY A 314 -6.58 -1.59 -6.32
CA GLY A 314 -7.94 -1.09 -6.39
C GLY A 314 -8.30 -0.14 -5.25
N GLY A 315 -9.59 0.14 -5.09
CA GLY A 315 -10.05 1.13 -4.11
C GLY A 315 -10.20 0.60 -2.69
N ILE A 316 -10.38 -0.71 -2.49
CA ILE A 316 -10.62 -1.28 -1.16
C ILE A 316 -9.37 -1.23 -0.30
N GLY A 317 -8.23 -1.66 -0.83
CA GLY A 317 -6.96 -1.59 -0.10
C GLY A 317 -6.46 -0.15 0.06
N LEU A 318 -6.74 0.73 -0.91
CA LEU A 318 -6.46 2.16 -0.79
C LEU A 318 -7.23 2.79 0.39
N LEU A 319 -8.54 2.51 0.50
CA LEU A 319 -9.35 2.95 1.62
C LEU A 319 -8.82 2.40 2.95
N ALA A 320 -8.50 1.10 3.02
CA ALA A 320 -7.94 0.49 4.24
C ALA A 320 -6.63 1.17 4.67
N SER A 321 -5.72 1.45 3.71
CA SER A 321 -4.46 2.16 3.94
C SER A 321 -4.69 3.59 4.44
N ALA A 322 -5.65 4.29 3.86
CA ALA A 322 -6.04 5.63 4.28
C ALA A 322 -6.60 5.65 5.71
N HIS A 323 -7.49 4.71 6.03
CA HIS A 323 -8.05 4.58 7.37
C HIS A 323 -6.99 4.28 8.43
N MET A 324 -6.01 3.42 8.12
CA MET A 324 -4.90 3.15 9.02
C MET A 324 -3.99 4.37 9.21
N LEU A 325 -3.70 5.10 8.13
CA LEU A 325 -2.93 6.36 8.22
C LEU A 325 -3.65 7.39 9.09
N ALA A 326 -4.96 7.61 8.86
CA ALA A 326 -5.78 8.50 9.67
C ALA A 326 -5.83 8.08 11.15
N ALA A 327 -5.91 6.76 11.42
CA ALA A 327 -5.94 6.23 12.77
C ALA A 327 -4.63 6.44 13.55
N HIS A 328 -3.49 6.34 12.87
CA HIS A 328 -2.19 6.66 13.47
C HIS A 328 -1.96 8.16 13.58
N GLY A 329 -2.48 8.97 12.65
CA GLY A 329 -2.20 10.40 12.54
C GLY A 329 -0.71 10.70 12.28
N GLY A 330 -0.33 11.97 12.37
CA GLY A 330 1.05 12.43 12.13
C GLY A 330 1.20 13.06 10.74
N GLU A 331 2.45 13.22 10.31
CA GLU A 331 2.82 13.95 9.09
C GLU A 331 3.00 13.01 7.87
N GLY A 332 2.39 11.83 7.89
CA GLY A 332 2.45 10.89 6.77
C GLY A 332 1.51 11.26 5.63
N MET A 333 1.85 10.82 4.43
CA MET A 333 1.04 10.98 3.23
C MET A 333 0.65 9.63 2.65
N LEU A 334 -0.57 9.54 2.11
CA LEU A 334 -1.08 8.36 1.42
C LEU A 334 -0.67 8.39 -0.05
N GLU A 335 -0.15 7.27 -0.53
CA GLU A 335 0.10 7.06 -1.95
C GLU A 335 -1.20 6.85 -2.73
N VAL A 336 -1.42 7.64 -3.78
CA VAL A 336 -2.51 7.45 -4.73
C VAL A 336 -1.92 7.35 -6.14
N ASP A 337 -2.10 6.20 -6.78
CA ASP A 337 -1.61 5.98 -8.15
C ASP A 337 -2.24 7.00 -9.13
N ALA A 338 -1.42 7.72 -9.88
CA ALA A 338 -1.85 8.71 -10.84
C ALA A 338 -2.34 8.10 -12.17
N ASN A 339 -2.05 6.82 -12.41
CA ASN A 339 -2.45 6.18 -13.65
C ASN A 339 -3.94 5.80 -13.65
N PRO A 340 -4.58 5.69 -14.80
CA PRO A 340 -5.97 5.26 -14.89
C PRO A 340 -6.21 3.89 -14.23
N ASN A 341 -7.21 3.80 -13.38
CA ASN A 341 -7.66 2.56 -12.76
C ASN A 341 -9.13 2.69 -12.34
N PRO A 342 -10.08 2.23 -13.15
CA PRO A 342 -11.51 2.25 -12.81
C PRO A 342 -11.82 1.54 -11.49
N LEU A 343 -11.14 0.41 -11.19
CA LEU A 343 -11.32 -0.34 -9.93
C LEU A 343 -10.90 0.46 -8.69
N ARG A 344 -10.08 1.49 -8.86
CA ARG A 344 -9.76 2.44 -7.79
C ARG A 344 -10.76 3.58 -7.74
N THR A 345 -11.00 4.23 -8.88
CA THR A 345 -11.82 5.45 -8.90
C THR A 345 -13.29 5.22 -8.60
N GLU A 346 -13.84 4.07 -8.98
CA GLU A 346 -15.23 3.71 -8.68
C GLU A 346 -15.42 3.27 -7.22
N LEU A 347 -14.42 2.58 -6.63
CA LEU A 347 -14.51 2.07 -5.27
C LEU A 347 -14.05 3.08 -4.21
N ALA A 348 -13.17 4.00 -4.56
CA ALA A 348 -12.63 5.02 -3.68
C ALA A 348 -12.68 6.42 -4.31
N PRO A 349 -13.87 6.93 -4.68
CA PRO A 349 -14.01 8.20 -5.39
C PRO A 349 -13.50 9.40 -4.60
N VAL A 350 -13.39 9.30 -3.29
CA VAL A 350 -12.86 10.35 -2.41
C VAL A 350 -11.46 10.81 -2.81
N PHE A 351 -10.66 9.94 -3.44
CA PHE A 351 -9.31 10.26 -3.89
C PHE A 351 -9.25 10.84 -5.31
N SER A 352 -10.38 10.99 -5.99
CA SER A 352 -10.42 11.55 -7.36
C SER A 352 -10.35 13.07 -7.38
N ALA A 353 -10.68 13.75 -6.27
CA ALA A 353 -10.69 15.22 -6.17
C ALA A 353 -10.29 15.67 -4.75
N PRO A 354 -9.02 15.52 -4.38
CA PRO A 354 -8.54 16.06 -3.09
C PRO A 354 -8.66 17.58 -3.05
N VAL A 355 -8.89 18.12 -1.85
CA VAL A 355 -8.92 19.56 -1.61
C VAL A 355 -7.58 19.99 -1.03
N GLU A 356 -6.82 20.78 -1.79
CA GLU A 356 -5.47 21.21 -1.40
C GLU A 356 -4.57 20.03 -0.92
N GLY A 357 -4.58 18.93 -1.68
CA GLY A 357 -3.79 17.73 -1.38
C GLY A 357 -4.32 16.87 -0.24
N ARG A 358 -5.55 17.07 0.21
CA ARG A 358 -6.16 16.33 1.34
C ARG A 358 -7.48 15.71 0.98
N CYS A 359 -7.76 14.55 1.56
CA CYS A 359 -9.01 13.81 1.42
C CYS A 359 -9.63 13.57 2.79
N ARG A 360 -10.98 13.51 2.84
CA ARG A 360 -11.74 13.17 4.05
C ARG A 360 -12.45 11.85 3.85
N LEU A 361 -12.21 10.90 4.77
CA LEU A 361 -12.76 9.55 4.69
C LEU A 361 -14.23 9.49 5.13
N GLY A 362 -14.67 10.46 5.93
CA GLY A 362 -16.04 10.56 6.43
C GLY A 362 -16.35 9.58 7.57
N ASP A 363 -17.66 9.48 7.87
CA ASP A 363 -18.17 8.75 9.04
C ASP A 363 -18.90 7.44 8.68
N ALA A 364 -18.89 7.01 7.43
CA ALA A 364 -19.54 5.75 7.04
C ALA A 364 -18.83 4.54 7.69
N PRO A 365 -19.58 3.53 8.20
CA PRO A 365 -18.99 2.38 8.88
C PRO A 365 -18.00 1.59 8.01
N GLY A 366 -17.00 0.99 8.66
CA GLY A 366 -15.93 0.23 8.00
C GLY A 366 -15.02 1.14 7.18
N ILE A 367 -14.59 0.65 6.01
CA ILE A 367 -13.80 1.43 5.03
C ILE A 367 -14.68 2.38 4.21
N GLY A 368 -15.96 2.53 4.56
CA GLY A 368 -16.91 3.41 3.88
C GLY A 368 -17.96 2.67 3.07
N ARG A 369 -18.73 3.42 2.28
CA ARG A 369 -19.74 2.87 1.38
C ARG A 369 -19.08 2.38 0.10
N LEU A 370 -19.23 1.11 -0.19
CA LEU A 370 -18.78 0.52 -1.45
C LEU A 370 -19.97 0.37 -2.41
N PRO A 371 -19.75 0.51 -3.73
CA PRO A 371 -20.72 0.13 -4.73
C PRO A 371 -20.97 -1.39 -4.68
N ASP A 372 -21.99 -1.84 -5.43
CA ASP A 372 -22.25 -3.27 -5.60
C ASP A 372 -21.12 -3.94 -6.40
N ILE A 373 -20.24 -4.65 -5.67
CA ILE A 373 -19.07 -5.35 -6.26
C ILE A 373 -19.50 -6.44 -7.26
N ASP A 374 -20.64 -7.11 -7.01
CA ASP A 374 -21.16 -8.10 -7.94
C ASP A 374 -21.64 -7.44 -9.25
N ALA A 375 -22.24 -6.25 -9.16
CA ALA A 375 -22.63 -5.48 -10.36
C ALA A 375 -21.38 -4.98 -11.10
N LEU A 376 -20.36 -4.51 -10.40
CA LEU A 376 -19.08 -4.09 -10.98
C LEU A 376 -18.40 -5.27 -11.68
N ALA A 377 -18.32 -6.44 -11.05
CA ALA A 377 -17.78 -7.65 -11.64
C ALA A 377 -18.50 -8.04 -12.94
N ARG A 378 -19.85 -7.97 -12.96
CA ARG A 378 -20.63 -8.23 -14.16
C ARG A 378 -20.40 -7.21 -15.28
N SER A 379 -20.11 -5.94 -14.96
CA SER A 379 -19.86 -4.90 -15.96
C SER A 379 -18.51 -5.07 -16.64
N LEU A 380 -17.49 -5.55 -15.91
CA LEU A 380 -16.15 -5.77 -16.42
C LEU A 380 -15.98 -7.11 -17.16
N ALA A 381 -16.90 -8.06 -16.96
CA ALA A 381 -16.92 -9.34 -17.69
C ALA A 381 -17.50 -9.23 -19.10
N ARG A 382 -18.01 -8.07 -19.52
CA ARG A 382 -18.54 -7.76 -20.86
C ARG A 382 -17.50 -7.11 -21.74
#